data_1551b1d24575f0083f369d423b112da6
#
_entry.id   1551b1d24575f0083f369d423b112da6
#
_cell.length_a   1.000
_cell.length_b   1.000
_cell.length_c   1.000
_cell.angle_alpha   90.00
_cell.angle_beta   90.00
_cell.angle_gamma   90.00
#
_symmetry.space_group_name_H-M   'P 1'
#
loop_
_entity.id
_entity.type
_entity.pdbx_description
1 polymer ?
#
loop_
_entity_poly.entity_id
_entity_poly.type
_entity_poly.pdbx_seq_one_letter_code
_entity_poly.pdbx_strand_id
1 'polypeptide(L)'
;MARRKNRPIRKTRTGESKPARRNKASSQSEKRNNPLGSYLLRHLQNFLGTLGRICRHPVSSLMTMSVIGIALALPAALYVVVENGRAIVGGWDSVADLSVYLDRQVSAEAADELARALRDEDGVAATKVIYADEALEQFRELSGFGGAVDGLTENPLPHLVVVRPRPNLAPQAIEALGTAISGRPGVDVVQMDTEWVSRFQGLLDIVRRGVALAALVLAVGVILIVGNTIRLDIENRRDEIEVSKLIGASDVFIRRPFLYSGFWYGLGGGAIALLIVFGGMWLLRGPVQRVAGLYGSDFTLSGLHFPAALAVLAGGAVLGWLGSWFASTRHLRQIEPGHDL
;
A
#
# COMPACT_ATOMS: atom_id res chain seq x y z
N MET A 1 43.80 -95.91 -14.51
CA MET A 1 43.04 -96.40 -15.65
C MET A 1 42.43 -95.20 -16.35
N ALA A 2 43.05 -94.72 -17.44
CA ALA A 2 42.77 -94.94 -18.83
C ALA A 2 41.33 -94.43 -19.21
N ARG A 3 41.25 -93.36 -20.00
CA ARG A 3 41.29 -93.36 -21.45
C ARG A 3 41.22 -91.93 -22.04
N ARG A 4 42.20 -91.61 -22.86
CA ARG A 4 42.22 -90.56 -23.92
C ARG A 4 41.16 -90.90 -24.98
N LYS A 5 40.57 -89.84 -25.59
CA LYS A 5 40.24 -89.81 -27.03
C LYS A 5 40.14 -88.33 -27.53
N ASN A 6 41.13 -87.96 -28.22
CA ASN A 6 41.30 -87.51 -29.62
C ASN A 6 40.11 -86.82 -30.32
N ARG A 7 40.40 -85.55 -30.69
CA ARG A 7 40.23 -84.71 -31.85
C ARG A 7 39.38 -85.20 -33.03
N PRO A 8 38.78 -84.25 -33.86
CA PRO A 8 39.58 -83.62 -34.88
C PRO A 8 39.26 -82.11 -35.16
N ILE A 9 40.23 -81.44 -35.75
CA ILE A 9 40.33 -80.18 -36.40
C ILE A 9 39.35 -80.06 -37.59
N ARG A 10 38.61 -78.99 -37.76
CA ARG A 10 37.97 -78.64 -39.01
C ARG A 10 38.12 -77.20 -39.36
N LYS A 11 38.95 -77.02 -40.29
CA LYS A 11 39.13 -76.01 -41.38
C LYS A 11 38.30 -74.72 -41.35
N THR A 12 39.05 -73.62 -41.39
CA THR A 12 38.89 -72.38 -42.09
C THR A 12 37.78 -72.29 -43.15
N ARG A 13 36.90 -71.33 -43.02
CA ARG A 13 36.15 -70.74 -44.11
C ARG A 13 36.27 -69.22 -44.03
N THR A 14 37.06 -68.73 -44.94
CA THR A 14 37.09 -67.36 -45.47
C THR A 14 35.72 -66.96 -46.01
N GLY A 15 35.27 -65.77 -45.74
CA GLY A 15 34.16 -65.27 -46.48
C GLY A 15 33.46 -64.07 -45.85
N GLU A 16 33.68 -62.98 -46.46
CA GLU A 16 32.78 -61.81 -46.55
C GLU A 16 32.67 -60.86 -45.37
N SER A 17 33.46 -59.81 -45.46
CA SER A 17 33.28 -58.57 -44.80
C SER A 17 31.95 -57.89 -45.22
N LYS A 18 30.97 -57.87 -44.33
CA LYS A 18 29.80 -56.98 -44.45
C LYS A 18 30.24 -55.53 -44.16
N PRO A 19 29.83 -54.56 -44.99
CA PRO A 19 30.20 -53.17 -44.79
C PRO A 19 29.58 -52.64 -43.46
N ALA A 20 30.44 -52.01 -42.67
CA ALA A 20 30.05 -51.32 -41.44
C ALA A 20 28.90 -50.35 -41.71
N ARG A 21 27.78 -50.63 -41.07
CA ARG A 21 26.64 -49.66 -40.96
C ARG A 21 27.17 -48.40 -40.30
N ARG A 22 27.46 -47.41 -41.10
CA ARG A 22 27.82 -46.04 -40.73
C ARG A 22 26.66 -45.50 -39.88
N ASN A 23 26.77 -45.61 -38.55
CA ASN A 23 25.89 -44.91 -37.64
C ASN A 23 25.96 -43.44 -37.99
N LYS A 24 24.91 -42.91 -38.64
CA LYS A 24 24.63 -41.51 -38.67
C LYS A 24 24.52 -41.06 -37.22
N ALA A 25 25.62 -40.57 -36.65
CA ALA A 25 25.57 -39.70 -35.50
C ALA A 25 24.61 -38.58 -35.87
N SER A 26 23.40 -38.64 -35.35
CA SER A 26 22.49 -37.54 -35.38
C SER A 26 23.25 -36.34 -34.77
N SER A 27 23.66 -35.43 -35.62
CA SER A 27 24.07 -34.10 -35.20
C SER A 27 22.87 -33.51 -34.43
N GLN A 28 22.84 -33.76 -33.12
CA GLN A 28 22.05 -32.92 -32.26
C GLN A 28 22.57 -31.52 -32.46
N SER A 29 21.79 -30.74 -33.22
CA SER A 29 21.93 -29.33 -33.33
C SER A 29 22.14 -28.79 -31.93
N GLU A 30 23.39 -28.40 -31.61
CA GLU A 30 23.66 -27.57 -30.44
C GLU A 30 22.83 -26.30 -30.63
N LYS A 31 21.62 -26.31 -30.05
CA LYS A 31 20.88 -25.09 -29.82
C LYS A 31 21.83 -24.20 -29.05
N ARG A 32 22.35 -23.21 -29.74
CA ARG A 32 23.11 -22.09 -29.23
C ARG A 32 22.32 -21.50 -28.09
N ASN A 33 22.53 -22.04 -26.88
CA ASN A 33 21.88 -21.58 -25.66
C ASN A 33 22.36 -20.14 -25.44
N ASN A 34 21.51 -19.17 -25.74
CA ASN A 34 21.74 -17.79 -25.30
C ASN A 34 21.99 -17.82 -23.79
N PRO A 35 23.20 -17.42 -23.32
CA PRO A 35 23.52 -17.49 -21.90
C PRO A 35 22.52 -16.71 -21.03
N LEU A 36 21.96 -15.62 -21.56
CA LEU A 36 20.88 -14.84 -20.93
C LEU A 36 19.56 -15.63 -20.82
N GLY A 37 19.18 -16.37 -21.86
CA GLY A 37 17.95 -17.18 -21.86
C GLY A 37 18.03 -18.35 -20.87
N SER A 38 19.19 -19.02 -20.80
CA SER A 38 19.37 -20.12 -19.83
C SER A 38 19.45 -19.62 -18.39
N TYR A 39 20.00 -18.42 -18.15
CA TYR A 39 20.02 -17.77 -16.85
C TYR A 39 18.59 -17.41 -16.38
N LEU A 40 17.81 -16.76 -17.23
CA LEU A 40 16.41 -16.41 -16.95
C LEU A 40 15.53 -17.64 -16.69
N LEU A 41 15.69 -18.68 -17.51
CA LEU A 41 14.94 -19.94 -17.32
C LEU A 41 15.25 -20.60 -15.98
N ARG A 42 16.50 -20.62 -15.52
CA ARG A 42 16.88 -21.16 -14.21
C ARG A 42 16.30 -20.33 -13.06
N HIS A 43 16.29 -18.99 -13.19
CA HIS A 43 15.66 -18.14 -12.19
C HIS A 43 14.15 -18.36 -12.13
N LEU A 44 13.47 -18.47 -13.28
CA LEU A 44 12.05 -18.76 -13.37
C LEU A 44 11.70 -20.14 -12.80
N GLN A 45 12.50 -21.15 -13.11
CA GLN A 45 12.31 -22.49 -12.56
C GLN A 45 12.45 -22.52 -11.02
N ASN A 46 13.46 -21.82 -10.46
CA ASN A 46 13.64 -21.73 -9.02
C ASN A 46 12.50 -20.94 -8.36
N PHE A 47 12.04 -19.86 -8.99
CA PHE A 47 10.94 -19.02 -8.53
C PHE A 47 9.61 -19.79 -8.47
N LEU A 48 9.25 -20.49 -9.56
CA LEU A 48 8.04 -21.34 -9.62
C LEU A 48 8.18 -22.60 -8.78
N GLY A 49 9.36 -23.22 -8.75
CA GLY A 49 9.64 -24.39 -7.91
C GLY A 49 9.50 -24.07 -6.42
N THR A 50 9.84 -22.86 -6.00
CA THR A 50 9.66 -22.41 -4.61
C THR A 50 8.19 -22.25 -4.26
N LEU A 51 7.39 -21.70 -5.18
CA LEU A 51 5.94 -21.60 -5.01
C LEU A 51 5.31 -23.00 -4.86
N GLY A 52 5.72 -23.96 -5.69
CA GLY A 52 5.25 -25.36 -5.58
C GLY A 52 5.56 -26.01 -4.23
N ARG A 53 6.69 -25.66 -3.61
CA ARG A 53 7.04 -26.14 -2.25
C ARG A 53 6.15 -25.55 -1.17
N ILE A 54 5.88 -24.25 -1.25
CA ILE A 54 4.97 -23.54 -0.33
C ILE A 54 3.58 -24.18 -0.38
N CYS A 55 3.11 -24.57 -1.57
CA CYS A 55 1.82 -25.26 -1.76
C CYS A 55 1.80 -26.71 -1.24
N ARG A 56 2.94 -27.34 -1.02
CA ARG A 56 3.00 -28.70 -0.43
C ARG A 56 2.78 -28.74 1.08
N HIS A 57 3.07 -27.63 1.76
CA HIS A 57 2.83 -27.45 3.20
C HIS A 57 1.88 -26.28 3.44
N PRO A 58 0.60 -26.34 2.99
CA PRO A 58 -0.27 -25.19 2.90
C PRO A 58 -0.60 -24.60 4.28
N VAL A 59 -0.77 -25.44 5.32
CA VAL A 59 -1.12 -24.96 6.65
C VAL A 59 -0.02 -24.10 7.28
N SER A 60 1.22 -24.60 7.27
CA SER A 60 2.35 -23.85 7.84
C SER A 60 2.64 -22.58 7.04
N SER A 61 2.57 -22.65 5.71
CA SER A 61 2.80 -21.50 4.84
C SER A 61 1.71 -20.44 5.02
N LEU A 62 0.44 -20.85 5.08
CA LEU A 62 -0.68 -19.96 5.29
C LEU A 62 -0.61 -19.31 6.67
N MET A 63 -0.23 -20.03 7.70
CA MET A 63 -0.04 -19.50 9.06
C MET A 63 1.01 -18.37 9.07
N THR A 64 2.17 -18.61 8.46
CA THR A 64 3.22 -17.58 8.34
C THR A 64 2.74 -16.37 7.55
N MET A 65 2.11 -16.59 6.38
CA MET A 65 1.54 -15.51 5.56
C MET A 65 0.45 -14.74 6.29
N SER A 66 -0.38 -15.43 7.09
CA SER A 66 -1.44 -14.78 7.88
C SER A 66 -0.87 -13.86 8.96
N VAL A 67 0.17 -14.28 9.67
CA VAL A 67 0.83 -13.44 10.68
C VAL A 67 1.44 -12.20 10.03
N ILE A 68 2.13 -12.37 8.88
CA ILE A 68 2.65 -11.25 8.10
C ILE A 68 1.51 -10.35 7.61
N GLY A 69 0.41 -10.97 7.14
CA GLY A 69 -0.77 -10.28 6.65
C GLY A 69 -1.42 -9.41 7.71
N ILE A 70 -1.62 -9.92 8.92
CA ILE A 70 -2.17 -9.17 10.05
C ILE A 70 -1.24 -8.00 10.42
N ALA A 71 0.08 -8.25 10.45
CA ALA A 71 1.06 -7.21 10.77
C ALA A 71 1.07 -6.08 9.73
N LEU A 72 0.89 -6.38 8.44
CA LEU A 72 0.81 -5.37 7.38
C LEU A 72 -0.58 -4.73 7.26
N ALA A 73 -1.64 -5.45 7.62
CA ALA A 73 -3.01 -4.95 7.55
C ALA A 73 -3.25 -3.79 8.54
N LEU A 74 -2.64 -3.84 9.74
CA LEU A 74 -2.83 -2.81 10.75
C LEU A 74 -2.41 -1.42 10.27
N PRO A 75 -1.16 -1.17 9.82
CA PRO A 75 -0.78 0.14 9.31
C PRO A 75 -1.54 0.54 8.04
N ALA A 76 -1.88 -0.42 7.19
CA ALA A 76 -2.68 -0.15 5.99
C ALA A 76 -4.12 0.28 6.34
N ALA A 77 -4.76 -0.36 7.33
CA ALA A 77 -6.07 0.03 7.82
C ALA A 77 -6.03 1.41 8.49
N LEU A 78 -5.03 1.68 9.34
CA LEU A 78 -4.85 3.00 9.95
C LEU A 78 -4.61 4.10 8.91
N TYR A 79 -3.86 3.81 7.85
CA TYR A 79 -3.70 4.75 6.74
C TYR A 79 -5.05 5.08 6.09
N VAL A 80 -5.89 4.06 5.84
CA VAL A 80 -7.24 4.26 5.29
C VAL A 80 -8.11 5.09 6.23
N VAL A 81 -8.04 4.87 7.55
CA VAL A 81 -8.78 5.67 8.54
C VAL A 81 -8.34 7.14 8.51
N VAL A 82 -7.04 7.40 8.47
CA VAL A 82 -6.50 8.76 8.39
C VAL A 82 -6.93 9.46 7.10
N GLU A 83 -6.89 8.76 5.96
CA GLU A 83 -7.26 9.32 4.66
C GLU A 83 -8.76 9.63 4.59
N ASN A 84 -9.61 8.74 5.11
CA ASN A 84 -11.04 9.00 5.22
C ASN A 84 -11.36 10.10 6.23
N GLY A 85 -10.62 10.18 7.35
CA GLY A 85 -10.73 11.29 8.28
C GLY A 85 -10.41 12.64 7.63
N ARG A 86 -9.41 12.69 6.77
CA ARG A 86 -9.12 13.89 5.96
C ARG A 86 -10.22 14.21 4.97
N ALA A 87 -10.78 13.19 4.32
CA ALA A 87 -11.87 13.36 3.35
C ALA A 87 -13.14 13.90 4.02
N ILE A 88 -13.43 13.48 5.27
CA ILE A 88 -14.57 14.04 6.04
C ILE A 88 -14.36 15.55 6.25
N VAL A 89 -13.17 15.97 6.63
CA VAL A 89 -12.86 17.39 6.88
C VAL A 89 -12.69 18.17 5.58
N GLY A 90 -12.11 17.54 4.55
CA GLY A 90 -12.02 18.15 3.21
C GLY A 90 -13.36 18.22 2.48
N GLY A 91 -14.33 17.35 2.82
CA GLY A 91 -15.72 17.41 2.37
C GLY A 91 -16.54 18.52 3.08
N TRP A 92 -16.06 18.97 4.22
CA TRP A 92 -16.47 20.25 4.81
C TRP A 92 -15.69 21.38 4.12
N ASP A 93 -15.90 21.51 2.81
CA ASP A 93 -15.37 22.61 2.00
C ASP A 93 -15.71 23.98 2.58
N SER A 94 -16.71 24.06 3.46
CA SER A 94 -17.13 25.24 4.20
C SER A 94 -16.27 25.57 5.44
N VAL A 95 -15.41 24.64 5.94
CA VAL A 95 -14.66 24.89 7.19
C VAL A 95 -13.44 25.78 6.98
N ALA A 96 -12.90 25.84 5.76
CA ALA A 96 -11.84 26.76 5.40
C ALA A 96 -12.39 28.02 4.72
N ASP A 97 -13.73 28.13 4.56
CA ASP A 97 -14.37 29.26 3.95
C ASP A 97 -14.24 30.49 4.87
N LEU A 98 -13.92 31.65 4.29
CA LEU A 98 -13.90 32.91 4.98
C LEU A 98 -15.33 33.48 4.93
N SER A 99 -15.94 33.66 6.07
CA SER A 99 -17.26 34.31 6.18
C SER A 99 -17.07 35.81 6.30
N VAL A 100 -17.36 36.53 5.22
CA VAL A 100 -17.24 37.98 5.12
C VAL A 100 -18.61 38.62 5.39
N TYR A 101 -18.82 39.09 6.60
CA TYR A 101 -20.03 39.83 6.97
C TYR A 101 -19.93 41.25 6.48
N LEU A 102 -20.97 41.72 5.79
CA LEU A 102 -21.03 43.09 5.26
C LEU A 102 -21.71 44.02 6.24
N ASP A 103 -21.44 45.30 6.09
CA ASP A 103 -22.20 46.32 6.82
C ASP A 103 -23.70 46.21 6.50
N ARG A 104 -24.57 46.43 7.47
CA ARG A 104 -26.04 46.37 7.31
C ARG A 104 -26.62 47.28 6.24
N GLN A 105 -25.86 48.35 5.88
CA GLN A 105 -26.27 49.34 4.88
C GLN A 105 -25.90 48.95 3.45
N VAL A 106 -25.13 47.85 3.28
CA VAL A 106 -24.71 47.38 1.96
C VAL A 106 -25.90 46.71 1.25
N SER A 107 -26.17 47.15 0.01
CA SER A 107 -27.26 46.55 -0.79
C SER A 107 -26.86 45.20 -1.35
N ALA A 108 -27.84 44.40 -1.78
CA ALA A 108 -27.64 43.11 -2.42
C ALA A 108 -26.74 43.21 -3.67
N GLU A 109 -26.94 44.30 -4.48
CA GLU A 109 -26.14 44.56 -5.69
C GLU A 109 -24.66 44.83 -5.34
N ALA A 110 -24.40 45.58 -4.26
CA ALA A 110 -23.05 45.86 -3.80
C ALA A 110 -22.37 44.58 -3.22
N ALA A 111 -23.14 43.71 -2.56
CA ALA A 111 -22.66 42.40 -2.14
C ALA A 111 -22.22 41.51 -3.32
N ASP A 112 -23.01 41.52 -4.42
CA ASP A 112 -22.68 40.82 -5.64
C ASP A 112 -21.42 41.37 -6.35
N GLU A 113 -21.27 42.69 -6.35
CA GLU A 113 -20.07 43.35 -6.91
C GLU A 113 -18.82 42.95 -6.11
N LEU A 114 -18.90 42.98 -4.78
CA LEU A 114 -17.82 42.55 -3.92
C LEU A 114 -17.48 41.06 -4.13
N ALA A 115 -18.49 40.20 -4.22
CA ALA A 115 -18.27 38.79 -4.45
C ALA A 115 -17.59 38.51 -5.80
N ARG A 116 -17.92 39.27 -6.85
CA ARG A 116 -17.24 39.21 -8.15
C ARG A 116 -15.79 39.65 -8.07
N ALA A 117 -15.56 40.79 -7.40
CA ALA A 117 -14.21 41.30 -7.21
C ALA A 117 -13.32 40.35 -6.39
N LEU A 118 -13.89 39.69 -5.35
CA LEU A 118 -13.17 38.69 -4.55
C LEU A 118 -12.92 37.40 -5.31
N ARG A 119 -13.76 37.01 -6.26
CA ARG A 119 -13.56 35.81 -7.10
C ARG A 119 -12.34 35.94 -8.01
N ASP A 120 -12.05 37.15 -8.47
CA ASP A 120 -10.92 37.43 -9.37
C ASP A 120 -9.59 37.60 -8.60
N GLU A 121 -9.64 37.51 -7.26
CA GLU A 121 -8.46 37.67 -6.43
C GLU A 121 -7.61 36.40 -6.38
N ASP A 122 -6.29 36.58 -6.35
CA ASP A 122 -5.39 35.46 -6.31
C ASP A 122 -5.54 34.68 -4.98
N GLY A 123 -5.70 33.35 -5.05
CA GLY A 123 -5.94 32.51 -3.88
C GLY A 123 -7.41 32.16 -3.63
N VAL A 124 -8.38 32.78 -4.32
CA VAL A 124 -9.80 32.45 -4.23
C VAL A 124 -10.16 31.40 -5.27
N ALA A 125 -10.89 30.35 -4.85
CA ALA A 125 -11.43 29.32 -5.71
C ALA A 125 -12.88 29.62 -6.13
N ALA A 126 -13.71 30.13 -5.20
CA ALA A 126 -15.11 30.46 -5.42
C ALA A 126 -15.60 31.48 -4.39
N THR A 127 -16.68 32.18 -4.76
CA THR A 127 -17.43 33.05 -3.85
C THR A 127 -18.91 32.70 -3.94
N LYS A 128 -19.63 32.77 -2.81
CA LYS A 128 -21.08 32.60 -2.74
C LYS A 128 -21.65 33.72 -1.88
N VAL A 129 -22.68 34.44 -2.41
CA VAL A 129 -23.42 35.41 -1.62
C VAL A 129 -24.58 34.71 -0.94
N ILE A 130 -24.78 34.99 0.34
CA ILE A 130 -25.97 34.62 1.11
C ILE A 130 -26.63 35.93 1.53
N TYR A 131 -27.82 36.15 0.99
CA TYR A 131 -28.53 37.37 1.29
C TYR A 131 -29.12 37.33 2.71
N ALA A 132 -29.33 38.52 3.31
CA ALA A 132 -29.84 38.65 4.67
C ALA A 132 -31.15 37.88 4.91
N ASP A 133 -32.04 37.87 3.93
CA ASP A 133 -33.32 37.15 4.03
C ASP A 133 -33.13 35.62 3.96
N GLU A 134 -32.25 35.17 3.08
CA GLU A 134 -31.87 33.77 3.01
C GLU A 134 -31.18 33.28 4.30
N ALA A 135 -30.29 34.11 4.84
CA ALA A 135 -29.61 33.85 6.11
C ALA A 135 -30.60 33.72 7.28
N LEU A 136 -31.61 34.58 7.30
CA LEU A 136 -32.67 34.56 8.32
C LEU A 136 -33.53 33.27 8.22
N GLU A 137 -33.87 32.83 7.02
CA GLU A 137 -34.63 31.62 6.80
C GLU A 137 -33.82 30.38 7.22
N GLN A 138 -32.56 30.31 6.83
CA GLN A 138 -31.65 29.27 7.27
C GLN A 138 -31.48 29.22 8.79
N PHE A 139 -31.34 30.41 9.41
CA PHE A 139 -31.26 30.48 10.86
C PHE A 139 -32.56 29.99 11.53
N ARG A 140 -33.73 30.34 10.97
CA ARG A 140 -35.05 29.89 11.48
C ARG A 140 -35.17 28.36 11.45
N GLU A 141 -34.72 27.72 10.35
CA GLU A 141 -34.80 26.27 10.19
C GLU A 141 -33.79 25.49 11.04
N LEU A 142 -32.55 26.01 11.13
CA LEU A 142 -31.42 25.25 11.69
C LEU A 142 -31.13 25.57 13.16
N SER A 143 -31.45 26.76 13.65
CA SER A 143 -31.07 27.16 14.99
C SER A 143 -31.94 26.61 16.13
N GLY A 144 -33.15 26.12 15.81
CA GLY A 144 -34.14 25.75 16.81
C GLY A 144 -34.79 26.94 17.55
N PHE A 145 -34.39 28.18 17.20
CA PHE A 145 -34.91 29.43 17.78
C PHE A 145 -35.90 30.16 16.87
N GLY A 146 -36.54 29.44 15.92
CA GLY A 146 -37.46 30.02 14.93
C GLY A 146 -38.53 30.92 15.55
N GLY A 147 -39.14 30.53 16.68
CA GLY A 147 -40.14 31.33 17.37
C GLY A 147 -39.62 32.66 17.98
N ALA A 148 -38.32 32.79 18.26
CA ALA A 148 -37.73 34.05 18.73
C ALA A 148 -37.50 35.03 17.57
N VAL A 149 -37.27 34.49 16.37
CA VAL A 149 -37.08 35.30 15.13
C VAL A 149 -38.40 35.91 14.65
N ASP A 150 -39.52 35.20 14.84
CA ASP A 150 -40.85 35.65 14.45
C ASP A 150 -41.31 36.96 15.19
N GLY A 151 -40.67 37.27 16.30
CA GLY A 151 -40.92 38.50 17.05
C GLY A 151 -40.10 39.70 16.62
N LEU A 152 -39.20 39.58 15.65
CA LEU A 152 -38.35 40.67 15.16
C LEU A 152 -39.13 41.50 14.11
N THR A 153 -39.10 42.81 14.29
CA THR A 153 -39.73 43.74 13.32
C THR A 153 -38.88 43.99 12.08
N GLU A 154 -37.57 43.78 12.16
CA GLU A 154 -36.62 43.96 11.06
C GLU A 154 -35.61 42.81 11.10
N ASN A 155 -35.09 42.43 9.93
CA ASN A 155 -34.03 41.43 9.83
C ASN A 155 -32.70 42.01 10.39
N PRO A 156 -32.18 41.44 11.48
CA PRO A 156 -30.93 41.93 12.07
C PRO A 156 -29.67 41.45 11.37
N LEU A 157 -29.80 40.44 10.44
CA LEU A 157 -28.65 39.81 9.80
C LEU A 157 -28.15 40.64 8.61
N PRO A 158 -26.84 40.81 8.45
CA PRO A 158 -26.23 41.39 7.27
C PRO A 158 -26.19 40.43 6.09
N HIS A 159 -25.86 40.92 4.91
CA HIS A 159 -25.45 40.05 3.80
C HIS A 159 -24.10 39.43 4.13
N LEU A 160 -23.92 38.19 3.67
CA LEU A 160 -22.71 37.40 3.91
C LEU A 160 -22.11 36.95 2.56
N VAL A 161 -20.83 37.22 2.37
CA VAL A 161 -20.08 36.65 1.25
C VAL A 161 -19.17 35.56 1.78
N VAL A 162 -19.47 34.30 1.39
CA VAL A 162 -18.62 33.14 1.68
C VAL A 162 -17.53 33.08 0.62
N VAL A 163 -16.28 33.22 1.02
CA VAL A 163 -15.11 33.18 0.15
C VAL A 163 -14.39 31.85 0.39
N ARG A 164 -14.30 31.04 -0.64
CA ARG A 164 -13.60 29.76 -0.61
C ARG A 164 -12.17 29.90 -1.11
N PRO A 165 -11.14 29.70 -0.26
CA PRO A 165 -9.75 29.69 -0.70
C PRO A 165 -9.44 28.50 -1.60
N ARG A 166 -8.38 28.59 -2.42
CA ARG A 166 -7.88 27.45 -3.19
C ARG A 166 -7.37 26.33 -2.25
N PRO A 167 -7.62 25.04 -2.57
CA PRO A 167 -7.34 23.91 -1.67
C PRO A 167 -5.88 23.75 -1.22
N ASN A 168 -4.94 24.35 -1.92
CA ASN A 168 -3.49 24.24 -1.66
C ASN A 168 -2.88 25.51 -1.05
N LEU A 169 -3.70 26.46 -0.58
CA LEU A 169 -3.18 27.65 0.07
C LEU A 169 -2.63 27.30 1.46
N ALA A 170 -1.45 27.84 1.77
CA ALA A 170 -0.89 27.72 3.12
C ALA A 170 -1.76 28.51 4.13
N PRO A 171 -1.88 28.05 5.40
CA PRO A 171 -2.69 28.76 6.42
C PRO A 171 -2.35 30.25 6.57
N GLN A 172 -1.08 30.59 6.49
CA GLN A 172 -0.61 32.00 6.54
C GLN A 172 -1.10 32.84 5.35
N ALA A 173 -1.24 32.20 4.16
CA ALA A 173 -1.77 32.88 2.99
C ALA A 173 -3.29 33.11 3.08
N ILE A 174 -4.03 32.18 3.73
CA ILE A 174 -5.46 32.33 4.02
C ILE A 174 -5.67 33.48 5.03
N GLU A 175 -4.84 33.54 6.06
CA GLU A 175 -4.88 34.62 7.04
C GLU A 175 -4.56 35.98 6.42
N ALA A 176 -3.56 36.04 5.54
CA ALA A 176 -3.24 37.26 4.77
C ALA A 176 -4.39 37.69 3.84
N LEU A 177 -5.05 36.72 3.18
CA LEU A 177 -6.23 36.97 2.35
C LEU A 177 -7.38 37.52 3.19
N GLY A 178 -7.68 36.94 4.34
CA GLY A 178 -8.70 37.44 5.25
C GLY A 178 -8.42 38.85 5.76
N THR A 179 -7.16 39.14 6.10
CA THR A 179 -6.73 40.49 6.49
C THR A 179 -6.88 41.49 5.35
N ALA A 180 -6.56 41.10 4.13
CA ALA A 180 -6.74 41.94 2.95
C ALA A 180 -8.24 42.24 2.67
N ILE A 181 -9.11 41.27 2.88
CA ILE A 181 -10.56 41.40 2.69
C ILE A 181 -11.16 42.28 3.79
N SER A 182 -10.72 42.14 5.04
CA SER A 182 -11.24 42.93 6.18
C SER A 182 -10.98 44.46 6.04
N GLY A 183 -10.00 44.87 5.25
CA GLY A 183 -9.71 46.25 4.95
C GLY A 183 -10.55 46.86 3.82
N ARG A 184 -11.49 46.11 3.21
CA ARG A 184 -12.29 46.63 2.08
C ARG A 184 -13.52 47.39 2.55
N PRO A 185 -13.93 48.46 1.80
CA PRO A 185 -15.14 49.20 2.11
C PRO A 185 -16.39 48.29 2.11
N GLY A 186 -17.26 48.46 3.09
CA GLY A 186 -18.50 47.70 3.23
C GLY A 186 -18.34 46.33 3.89
N VAL A 187 -17.14 45.95 4.34
CA VAL A 187 -16.88 44.75 5.13
C VAL A 187 -16.86 45.12 6.61
N ASP A 188 -17.74 44.51 7.40
CA ASP A 188 -17.81 44.71 8.86
C ASP A 188 -16.84 43.75 9.58
N VAL A 189 -17.01 42.46 9.35
CA VAL A 189 -16.20 41.42 10.01
C VAL A 189 -15.86 40.28 9.02
N VAL A 190 -14.62 39.86 9.05
CA VAL A 190 -14.19 38.60 8.38
C VAL A 190 -13.96 37.55 9.44
N GLN A 191 -14.84 36.57 9.48
CA GLN A 191 -14.69 35.43 10.38
C GLN A 191 -13.95 34.32 9.68
N MET A 192 -12.85 33.89 10.27
CA MET A 192 -12.03 32.79 9.81
C MET A 192 -12.01 31.69 10.87
N ASP A 193 -12.53 30.51 10.57
CA ASP A 193 -12.47 29.39 11.51
C ASP A 193 -11.22 28.54 11.28
N THR A 194 -10.08 29.23 11.05
CA THR A 194 -8.79 28.59 10.74
C THR A 194 -8.16 27.89 11.95
N GLU A 195 -8.49 28.33 13.17
CA GLU A 195 -7.89 27.78 14.38
C GLU A 195 -8.28 26.33 14.61
N TRP A 196 -9.54 25.98 14.39
CA TRP A 196 -10.03 24.60 14.51
C TRP A 196 -9.41 23.70 13.42
N VAL A 197 -9.34 24.18 12.18
CA VAL A 197 -8.73 23.46 11.05
C VAL A 197 -7.25 23.16 11.33
N SER A 198 -6.51 24.16 11.82
CA SER A 198 -5.09 24.00 12.13
C SER A 198 -4.85 23.01 13.28
N ARG A 199 -5.68 23.05 14.31
CA ARG A 199 -5.66 22.08 15.43
C ARG A 199 -5.96 20.67 14.95
N PHE A 200 -6.96 20.53 14.08
CA PHE A 200 -7.34 19.21 13.54
C PHE A 200 -6.25 18.66 12.62
N GLN A 201 -5.68 19.46 11.73
CA GLN A 201 -4.54 19.05 10.90
C GLN A 201 -3.34 18.64 11.76
N GLY A 202 -3.04 19.38 12.82
CA GLY A 202 -2.00 19.01 13.79
C GLY A 202 -2.26 17.64 14.43
N LEU A 203 -3.52 17.35 14.78
CA LEU A 203 -3.90 16.05 15.32
C LEU A 203 -3.72 14.93 14.30
N LEU A 204 -4.14 15.13 13.05
CA LEU A 204 -3.95 14.16 11.97
C LEU A 204 -2.46 13.90 11.70
N ASP A 205 -1.61 14.90 11.78
CA ASP A 205 -0.17 14.74 11.61
C ASP A 205 0.46 13.92 12.74
N ILE A 206 0.01 14.10 13.99
CA ILE A 206 0.42 13.26 15.12
C ILE A 206 0.03 11.80 14.86
N VAL A 207 -1.23 11.56 14.48
CA VAL A 207 -1.71 10.20 14.16
C VAL A 207 -0.91 9.60 13.01
N ARG A 208 -0.65 10.34 11.95
CA ARG A 208 0.17 9.88 10.81
C ARG A 208 1.59 9.48 11.23
N ARG A 209 2.24 10.27 12.08
CA ARG A 209 3.57 9.91 12.63
C ARG A 209 3.49 8.66 13.48
N GLY A 210 2.43 8.51 14.30
CA GLY A 210 2.16 7.30 15.07
C GLY A 210 1.99 6.07 14.19
N VAL A 211 1.22 6.18 13.09
CA VAL A 211 1.03 5.11 12.10
C VAL A 211 2.37 4.73 11.44
N ALA A 212 3.19 5.72 11.06
CA ALA A 212 4.50 5.46 10.48
C ALA A 212 5.44 4.73 11.45
N LEU A 213 5.45 5.12 12.72
CA LEU A 213 6.22 4.45 13.76
C LEU A 213 5.74 3.00 13.99
N ALA A 214 4.43 2.80 14.08
CA ALA A 214 3.84 1.46 14.19
C ALA A 214 4.19 0.59 12.97
N ALA A 215 4.11 1.14 11.75
CA ALA A 215 4.50 0.45 10.53
C ALA A 215 5.98 0.03 10.56
N LEU A 216 6.87 0.89 11.07
CA LEU A 216 8.30 0.56 11.21
C LEU A 216 8.52 -0.59 12.18
N VAL A 217 7.88 -0.55 13.36
CA VAL A 217 8.00 -1.62 14.37
C VAL A 217 7.47 -2.95 13.82
N LEU A 218 6.31 -2.92 13.15
CA LEU A 218 5.73 -4.12 12.54
C LEU A 218 6.56 -4.63 11.36
N ALA A 219 7.19 -3.75 10.58
CA ALA A 219 8.13 -4.15 9.53
C ALA A 219 9.32 -4.93 10.09
N VAL A 220 9.89 -4.47 11.22
CA VAL A 220 10.94 -5.22 11.94
C VAL A 220 10.40 -6.58 12.41
N GLY A 221 9.18 -6.62 12.95
CA GLY A 221 8.51 -7.86 13.33
C GLY A 221 8.37 -8.84 12.17
N VAL A 222 7.95 -8.36 10.99
CA VAL A 222 7.86 -9.18 9.77
C VAL A 222 9.22 -9.76 9.36
N ILE A 223 10.28 -8.94 9.38
CA ILE A 223 11.65 -9.38 9.10
C ILE A 223 12.08 -10.50 10.06
N LEU A 224 11.78 -10.37 11.36
CA LEU A 224 12.11 -11.37 12.37
C LEU A 224 11.31 -12.67 12.17
N ILE A 225 10.02 -12.57 11.86
CA ILE A 225 9.13 -13.73 11.62
C ILE A 225 9.63 -14.50 10.40
N VAL A 226 9.84 -13.81 9.27
CA VAL A 226 10.37 -14.45 8.06
C VAL A 226 11.76 -15.01 8.32
N GLY A 227 12.61 -14.26 9.00
CA GLY A 227 13.95 -14.72 9.36
C GLY A 227 13.93 -16.02 10.17
N ASN A 228 13.06 -16.14 11.17
CA ASN A 228 12.90 -17.36 11.94
C ASN A 228 12.34 -18.53 11.10
N THR A 229 11.36 -18.26 10.24
CA THR A 229 10.79 -19.28 9.34
C THR A 229 11.86 -19.83 8.39
N ILE A 230 12.67 -18.97 7.80
CA ILE A 230 13.76 -19.36 6.90
C ILE A 230 14.88 -20.09 7.66
N ARG A 231 15.19 -19.68 8.89
CA ARG A 231 16.12 -20.42 9.75
C ARG A 231 15.69 -21.86 9.95
N LEU A 232 14.41 -22.08 10.27
CA LEU A 232 13.86 -23.43 10.44
C LEU A 232 13.88 -24.22 9.13
N ASP A 233 13.61 -23.58 7.98
CA ASP A 233 13.70 -24.24 6.66
C ASP A 233 15.14 -24.64 6.31
N ILE A 234 16.14 -23.83 6.67
CA ILE A 234 17.57 -24.13 6.53
C ILE A 234 17.95 -25.33 7.41
N GLU A 235 17.52 -25.32 8.69
CA GLU A 235 17.82 -26.41 9.62
C GLU A 235 17.18 -27.74 9.17
N ASN A 236 15.95 -27.72 8.69
CA ASN A 236 15.28 -28.90 8.15
C ASN A 236 15.96 -29.47 6.89
N ARG A 237 16.81 -28.72 6.22
CA ARG A 237 17.55 -29.12 5.00
C ARG A 237 19.06 -29.15 5.22
N ARG A 238 19.50 -29.21 6.47
CA ARG A 238 20.91 -29.12 6.81
C ARG A 238 21.74 -30.16 6.05
N ASP A 239 21.28 -31.42 6.01
CA ASP A 239 21.99 -32.53 5.33
C ASP A 239 22.12 -32.29 3.82
N GLU A 240 21.05 -31.77 3.16
CA GLU A 240 21.08 -31.42 1.74
C GLU A 240 22.07 -30.27 1.45
N ILE A 241 22.14 -29.30 2.36
CA ILE A 241 23.04 -28.15 2.26
C ILE A 241 24.49 -28.60 2.46
N GLU A 242 24.75 -29.45 3.45
CA GLU A 242 26.09 -29.98 3.77
C GLU A 242 26.66 -30.80 2.60
N VAL A 243 25.86 -31.73 2.05
CA VAL A 243 26.25 -32.45 0.85
C VAL A 243 26.53 -31.53 -0.33
N SER A 244 25.68 -30.51 -0.53
CA SER A 244 25.87 -29.53 -1.60
C SER A 244 27.17 -28.74 -1.44
N LYS A 245 27.53 -28.37 -0.21
CA LYS A 245 28.81 -27.70 0.10
C LYS A 245 30.01 -28.62 -0.15
N LEU A 246 29.93 -29.87 0.23
CA LEU A 246 31.00 -30.88 0.01
C LEU A 246 31.34 -31.06 -1.48
N ILE A 247 30.32 -30.96 -2.38
CA ILE A 247 30.54 -31.03 -3.83
C ILE A 247 30.89 -29.70 -4.46
N GLY A 248 31.07 -28.62 -3.65
CA GLY A 248 31.57 -27.30 -4.10
C GLY A 248 30.52 -26.29 -4.47
N ALA A 249 29.27 -26.42 -4.02
CA ALA A 249 28.23 -25.42 -4.26
C ALA A 249 28.55 -24.13 -3.49
N SER A 250 28.46 -22.96 -4.17
CA SER A 250 28.68 -21.67 -3.54
C SER A 250 27.50 -21.27 -2.64
N ASP A 251 27.76 -20.50 -1.55
CA ASP A 251 26.72 -19.99 -0.65
C ASP A 251 25.65 -19.17 -1.37
N VAL A 252 26.04 -18.45 -2.42
CA VAL A 252 25.09 -17.67 -3.26
C VAL A 252 24.08 -18.59 -3.96
N PHE A 253 24.54 -19.74 -4.42
CA PHE A 253 23.67 -20.73 -5.07
C PHE A 253 22.70 -21.36 -4.07
N ILE A 254 23.18 -21.76 -2.90
CA ILE A 254 22.39 -22.38 -1.81
C ILE A 254 21.36 -21.40 -1.25
N ARG A 255 21.68 -20.10 -1.19
CA ARG A 255 20.80 -19.05 -0.63
C ARG A 255 19.61 -18.69 -1.53
N ARG A 256 19.74 -18.80 -2.85
CA ARG A 256 18.70 -18.38 -3.82
C ARG A 256 17.29 -18.91 -3.53
N PRO A 257 17.08 -20.22 -3.31
CA PRO A 257 15.75 -20.76 -3.01
C PRO A 257 15.09 -20.13 -1.78
N PHE A 258 15.86 -19.83 -0.75
CA PHE A 258 15.37 -19.21 0.49
C PHE A 258 14.94 -17.76 0.29
N LEU A 259 15.67 -17.01 -0.56
CA LEU A 259 15.29 -15.64 -0.93
C LEU A 259 13.94 -15.60 -1.66
N TYR A 260 13.71 -16.55 -2.56
CA TYR A 260 12.40 -16.66 -3.24
C TYR A 260 11.29 -17.11 -2.30
N SER A 261 11.58 -17.98 -1.32
CA SER A 261 10.60 -18.35 -0.28
C SER A 261 10.20 -17.14 0.54
N GLY A 262 11.15 -16.33 1.00
CA GLY A 262 10.87 -15.10 1.74
C GLY A 262 10.07 -14.10 0.93
N PHE A 263 10.40 -13.91 -0.35
CA PHE A 263 9.63 -13.07 -1.26
C PHE A 263 8.16 -13.54 -1.35
N TRP A 264 7.91 -14.83 -1.54
CA TRP A 264 6.57 -15.40 -1.62
C TRP A 264 5.79 -15.29 -0.30
N TYR A 265 6.45 -15.51 0.85
CA TYR A 265 5.81 -15.31 2.16
C TYR A 265 5.40 -13.85 2.37
N GLY A 266 6.27 -12.90 2.01
CA GLY A 266 5.97 -11.48 2.09
C GLY A 266 4.86 -11.03 1.12
N LEU A 267 4.90 -11.51 -0.13
CA LEU A 267 3.87 -11.22 -1.13
C LEU A 267 2.51 -11.81 -0.72
N GLY A 268 2.49 -13.07 -0.28
CA GLY A 268 1.28 -13.73 0.24
C GLY A 268 0.72 -13.02 1.47
N GLY A 269 1.60 -12.59 2.39
CA GLY A 269 1.22 -11.77 3.53
C GLY A 269 0.61 -10.43 3.10
N GLY A 270 1.23 -9.74 2.13
CA GLY A 270 0.68 -8.52 1.55
C GLY A 270 -0.71 -8.72 0.92
N ALA A 271 -0.91 -9.84 0.21
CA ALA A 271 -2.21 -10.20 -0.35
C ALA A 271 -3.27 -10.42 0.75
N ILE A 272 -2.91 -11.13 1.82
CA ILE A 272 -3.80 -11.34 2.98
C ILE A 272 -4.09 -9.99 3.67
N ALA A 273 -3.09 -9.11 3.81
CA ALA A 273 -3.30 -7.76 4.35
C ALA A 273 -4.34 -6.97 3.54
N LEU A 274 -4.25 -7.00 2.21
CA LEU A 274 -5.24 -6.36 1.34
C LEU A 274 -6.62 -6.99 1.49
N LEU A 275 -6.72 -8.31 1.58
CA LEU A 275 -8.00 -9.00 1.82
C LEU A 275 -8.63 -8.56 3.14
N ILE A 276 -7.85 -8.43 4.21
CA ILE A 276 -8.33 -7.94 5.52
C ILE A 276 -8.82 -6.50 5.40
N VAL A 277 -8.04 -5.61 4.79
CA VAL A 277 -8.39 -4.19 4.65
C VAL A 277 -9.62 -4.01 3.77
N PHE A 278 -9.67 -4.63 2.58
CA PHE A 278 -10.83 -4.54 1.68
C PHE A 278 -12.07 -5.20 2.26
N GLY A 279 -11.92 -6.35 2.94
CA GLY A 279 -13.01 -7.02 3.65
C GLY A 279 -13.58 -6.18 4.78
N GLY A 280 -12.72 -5.57 5.60
CA GLY A 280 -13.12 -4.64 6.66
C GLY A 280 -13.85 -3.42 6.11
N MET A 281 -13.34 -2.82 5.03
CA MET A 281 -13.99 -1.70 4.37
C MET A 281 -15.35 -2.07 3.79
N TRP A 282 -15.44 -3.21 3.13
CA TRP A 282 -16.73 -3.69 2.59
C TRP A 282 -17.77 -3.86 3.69
N LEU A 283 -17.37 -4.40 4.85
CA LEU A 283 -18.23 -4.56 6.03
C LEU A 283 -18.69 -3.22 6.62
N LEU A 284 -17.79 -2.22 6.66
CA LEU A 284 -18.06 -0.92 7.26
C LEU A 284 -18.81 0.04 6.33
N ARG A 285 -18.81 -0.20 5.01
CA ARG A 285 -19.40 0.71 4.03
C ARG A 285 -20.87 1.01 4.30
N GLY A 286 -21.68 -0.02 4.59
CA GLY A 286 -23.10 0.15 4.87
C GLY A 286 -23.42 0.95 6.14
N PRO A 287 -22.81 0.62 7.30
CA PRO A 287 -22.97 1.41 8.52
C PRO A 287 -22.54 2.87 8.36
N VAL A 288 -21.39 3.12 7.71
CA VAL A 288 -20.87 4.48 7.51
C VAL A 288 -21.81 5.31 6.63
N GLN A 289 -22.30 4.75 5.51
CA GLN A 289 -23.24 5.45 4.64
C GLN A 289 -24.57 5.77 5.36
N ARG A 290 -25.06 4.88 6.23
CA ARG A 290 -26.27 5.16 7.03
C ARG A 290 -26.07 6.35 7.96
N VAL A 291 -24.93 6.38 8.67
CA VAL A 291 -24.60 7.49 9.58
C VAL A 291 -24.44 8.80 8.77
N ALA A 292 -23.70 8.78 7.66
CA ALA A 292 -23.53 9.95 6.80
C ALA A 292 -24.89 10.51 6.33
N GLY A 293 -25.81 9.64 5.91
CA GLY A 293 -27.16 10.04 5.50
C GLY A 293 -28.00 10.68 6.61
N LEU A 294 -27.82 10.26 7.88
CA LEU A 294 -28.49 10.90 9.03
C LEU A 294 -28.01 12.34 9.26
N TYR A 295 -26.80 12.66 8.86
CA TYR A 295 -26.22 14.02 8.94
C TYR A 295 -26.32 14.79 7.61
N GLY A 296 -27.12 14.31 6.64
CA GLY A 296 -27.27 14.96 5.34
C GLY A 296 -25.98 15.03 4.51
N SER A 297 -25.02 14.15 4.77
CA SER A 297 -23.72 14.13 4.10
C SER A 297 -23.68 13.03 3.04
N ASP A 298 -23.19 13.35 1.84
CA ASP A 298 -22.91 12.40 0.75
C ASP A 298 -21.56 11.70 0.90
N PHE A 299 -21.01 11.65 2.13
CA PHE A 299 -19.71 11.03 2.40
C PHE A 299 -19.71 9.55 2.00
N THR A 300 -18.76 9.19 1.16
CA THR A 300 -18.51 7.80 0.77
C THR A 300 -17.14 7.36 1.25
N LEU A 301 -17.10 6.18 1.87
CA LEU A 301 -15.84 5.60 2.35
C LEU A 301 -14.91 5.32 1.17
N SER A 302 -13.77 6.01 1.15
CA SER A 302 -12.72 5.83 0.14
C SER A 302 -11.84 4.65 0.50
N GLY A 303 -11.60 3.77 -0.49
CA GLY A 303 -10.74 2.61 -0.36
C GLY A 303 -9.25 2.91 -0.45
N LEU A 304 -8.47 1.85 -0.31
CA LEU A 304 -7.04 1.92 -0.60
C LEU A 304 -6.87 2.22 -2.11
N HIS A 305 -6.26 3.34 -2.44
CA HIS A 305 -5.94 3.69 -3.83
C HIS A 305 -4.95 2.66 -4.41
N PHE A 306 -5.01 2.43 -5.71
CA PHE A 306 -4.16 1.46 -6.39
C PHE A 306 -2.66 1.57 -6.04
N PRO A 307 -2.05 2.77 -6.00
CA PRO A 307 -0.64 2.92 -5.58
C PRO A 307 -0.37 2.46 -4.15
N ALA A 308 -1.30 2.71 -3.22
CA ALA A 308 -1.16 2.28 -1.83
C ALA A 308 -1.31 0.76 -1.69
N ALA A 309 -2.24 0.14 -2.41
CA ALA A 309 -2.38 -1.31 -2.48
C ALA A 309 -1.11 -1.97 -3.05
N LEU A 310 -0.55 -1.42 -4.11
CA LEU A 310 0.72 -1.87 -4.68
C LEU A 310 1.88 -1.70 -3.69
N ALA A 311 1.91 -0.61 -2.92
CA ALA A 311 2.92 -0.38 -1.89
C ALA A 311 2.86 -1.43 -0.77
N VAL A 312 1.66 -1.87 -0.35
CA VAL A 312 1.51 -2.95 0.63
C VAL A 312 2.04 -4.28 0.08
N LEU A 313 1.72 -4.63 -1.16
CA LEU A 313 2.23 -5.85 -1.81
C LEU A 313 3.75 -5.81 -1.98
N ALA A 314 4.27 -4.73 -2.54
CA ALA A 314 5.69 -4.56 -2.78
C ALA A 314 6.47 -4.47 -1.45
N GLY A 315 5.94 -3.74 -0.48
CA GLY A 315 6.50 -3.63 0.86
C GLY A 315 6.59 -4.99 1.55
N GLY A 316 5.50 -5.78 1.51
CA GLY A 316 5.48 -7.15 2.03
C GLY A 316 6.54 -8.03 1.36
N ALA A 317 6.60 -8.01 0.02
CA ALA A 317 7.59 -8.78 -0.75
C ALA A 317 9.04 -8.39 -0.41
N VAL A 318 9.32 -7.08 -0.29
CA VAL A 318 10.64 -6.56 0.09
C VAL A 318 11.02 -6.95 1.52
N LEU A 319 10.09 -6.80 2.48
CA LEU A 319 10.33 -7.19 3.87
C LEU A 319 10.58 -8.69 4.01
N GLY A 320 9.80 -9.50 3.29
CA GLY A 320 10.01 -10.96 3.23
C GLY A 320 11.35 -11.34 2.63
N TRP A 321 11.75 -10.68 1.55
CA TRP A 321 13.06 -10.87 0.93
C TRP A 321 14.21 -10.44 1.85
N LEU A 322 14.11 -9.29 2.52
CA LEU A 322 15.11 -8.81 3.49
C LEU A 322 15.24 -9.75 4.68
N GLY A 323 14.12 -10.22 5.27
CA GLY A 323 14.14 -11.17 6.37
C GLY A 323 14.82 -12.48 5.99
N SER A 324 14.51 -13.00 4.80
CA SER A 324 15.16 -14.17 4.25
C SER A 324 16.65 -13.95 3.96
N TRP A 325 17.01 -12.80 3.42
CA TRP A 325 18.42 -12.45 3.14
C TRP A 325 19.25 -12.39 4.42
N PHE A 326 18.72 -11.75 5.46
CA PHE A 326 19.38 -11.65 6.75
C PHE A 326 19.57 -13.04 7.40
N ALA A 327 18.50 -13.84 7.46
CA ALA A 327 18.54 -15.17 8.05
C ALA A 327 19.51 -16.11 7.29
N SER A 328 19.39 -16.18 5.96
CA SER A 328 20.21 -17.05 5.14
C SER A 328 21.70 -16.68 5.19
N THR A 329 22.02 -15.37 5.24
CA THR A 329 23.42 -14.91 5.32
C THR A 329 24.05 -15.28 6.66
N ARG A 330 23.28 -15.21 7.76
CA ARG A 330 23.78 -15.51 9.10
C ARG A 330 23.93 -17.01 9.33
N HIS A 331 22.93 -17.82 8.95
CA HIS A 331 22.88 -19.23 9.31
C HIS A 331 23.65 -20.15 8.35
N LEU A 332 23.77 -19.82 7.06
CA LEU A 332 24.59 -20.62 6.14
C LEU A 332 26.08 -20.60 6.46
N ARG A 333 26.58 -19.53 7.10
CA ARG A 333 27.96 -19.46 7.58
C ARG A 333 28.24 -20.39 8.77
N GLN A 334 27.22 -20.79 9.52
CA GLN A 334 27.34 -21.70 10.65
C GLN A 334 27.39 -23.19 10.24
N ILE A 335 27.04 -23.52 8.99
CA ILE A 335 27.09 -24.86 8.41
C ILE A 335 28.38 -25.00 7.57
N GLU A 336 29.56 -24.59 8.09
CA GLU A 336 30.83 -24.86 7.44
C GLU A 336 31.32 -26.25 7.86
N PRO A 337 31.60 -27.17 6.92
CA PRO A 337 32.24 -28.46 7.25
C PRO A 337 33.68 -28.17 7.74
N GLY A 338 33.93 -28.26 9.03
CA GLY A 338 35.26 -28.13 9.56
C GLY A 338 35.41 -27.42 10.92
N HIS A 339 34.35 -27.03 11.61
CA HIS A 339 34.44 -26.42 12.94
C HIS A 339 34.34 -27.38 14.13
N ASP A 340 34.14 -28.68 13.85
CA ASP A 340 34.06 -29.73 14.88
C ASP A 340 35.28 -30.68 14.88
N LEU A 341 36.49 -30.20 14.49
CA LEU A 341 37.75 -30.92 14.65
C LEU A 341 38.66 -30.21 15.59
#